data_d0a1502d4dc8995ae67ef2d7239652af
#
_entry.id   d0a1502d4dc8995ae67ef2d7239652af
#
_cell.length_a   1.000
_cell.length_b   1.000
_cell.length_c   1.000
_cell.angle_alpha   90.00
_cell.angle_beta   90.00
_cell.angle_gamma   90.00
#
_symmetry.space_group_name_H-M   'P 1'
#
loop_
_entity.id
_entity.type
_entity.pdbx_description
1 polymer ?
#
loop_
_entity_poly.entity_id
_entity_poly.type
_entity_poly.pdbx_seq_one_letter_code
_entity_poly.pdbx_strand_id
1 'polypeptide(L)'
;MGQKYRPNYWKNAALLTGSDVVLRLAGLGLRIGLANALGGEGMGLYQLVLAVYGLFVTLATAGISVAATRLLTEELSRDAASARGMLRRLLALGAGLGVLAMAAQAGLAGLAAKWWLGDVRAAGALRLSALGLPWMAVSAVLRGFFLARRRVGPNVASQLAEQTVRIGAVAAALYATPGRDAGERCTLVLGATALSEAVSCTLMALFCRGEARRCFGGKRAQTPPEASRRLWDILWPVEGGRVLASALHTAENMLVPACLAVYLTGAGGRAAALEQYGVLKGMALPLLTFPFGLLG
;
A
#
# COMPACT_ATOMS: atom_id res chain seq x y z
N MET A 1 35.23 2.16 -19.50
CA MET A 1 35.67 1.22 -18.43
C MET A 1 34.48 1.02 -17.48
N GLY A 2 33.74 -0.06 -17.66
CA GLY A 2 32.55 -0.37 -16.83
C GLY A 2 33.00 -1.03 -15.54
N GLN A 3 32.83 -0.34 -14.44
CA GLN A 3 32.94 -0.93 -13.11
C GLN A 3 31.88 -2.04 -13.02
N LYS A 4 32.31 -3.30 -13.11
CA LYS A 4 31.49 -4.50 -12.84
C LYS A 4 31.05 -4.39 -11.37
N TYR A 5 29.87 -3.82 -11.14
CA TYR A 5 29.19 -3.89 -9.85
C TYR A 5 28.87 -5.38 -9.60
N ARG A 6 29.74 -6.06 -8.83
CA ARG A 6 29.42 -7.40 -8.30
C ARG A 6 28.34 -7.19 -7.23
N PRO A 7 27.09 -7.55 -7.48
CA PRO A 7 26.08 -7.46 -6.45
C PRO A 7 26.49 -8.45 -5.34
N ASN A 8 26.73 -7.91 -4.14
CA ASN A 8 26.93 -8.73 -2.95
C ASN A 8 25.56 -9.35 -2.59
N TYR A 9 25.22 -10.48 -3.23
CA TYR A 9 23.92 -11.14 -3.06
C TYR A 9 23.59 -11.39 -1.59
N TRP A 10 24.56 -11.85 -0.82
CA TRP A 10 24.40 -12.07 0.62
C TRP A 10 24.09 -10.81 1.41
N LYS A 11 24.73 -9.69 1.08
CA LYS A 11 24.43 -8.39 1.74
C LYS A 11 23.03 -7.88 1.38
N ASN A 12 22.63 -8.02 0.12
CA ASN A 12 21.28 -7.61 -0.30
C ASN A 12 20.20 -8.52 0.30
N ALA A 13 20.45 -9.83 0.36
CA ALA A 13 19.53 -10.78 1.00
C ALA A 13 19.42 -10.49 2.50
N ALA A 14 20.54 -10.34 3.21
CA ALA A 14 20.55 -10.03 4.64
C ALA A 14 19.86 -8.68 4.93
N LEU A 15 20.07 -7.66 4.09
CA LEU A 15 19.44 -6.36 4.23
C LEU A 15 17.90 -6.48 4.06
N LEU A 16 17.44 -7.23 3.06
CA LEU A 16 16.01 -7.47 2.83
C LEU A 16 15.39 -8.21 4.00
N THR A 17 15.95 -9.38 4.36
CA THR A 17 15.40 -10.19 5.45
C THR A 17 15.43 -9.43 6.78
N GLY A 18 16.54 -8.77 7.11
CA GLY A 18 16.65 -7.97 8.32
C GLY A 18 15.66 -6.80 8.37
N SER A 19 15.49 -6.09 7.25
CA SER A 19 14.51 -5.00 7.18
C SER A 19 13.07 -5.51 7.28
N ASP A 20 12.75 -6.65 6.67
CA ASP A 20 11.41 -7.23 6.74
C ASP A 20 11.04 -7.63 8.18
N VAL A 21 11.98 -8.22 8.92
CA VAL A 21 11.77 -8.55 10.34
C VAL A 21 11.50 -7.29 11.16
N VAL A 22 12.32 -6.25 10.99
CA VAL A 22 12.14 -4.96 11.70
C VAL A 22 10.79 -4.33 11.36
N LEU A 23 10.41 -4.30 10.08
CA LEU A 23 9.15 -3.73 9.64
C LEU A 23 7.93 -4.51 10.18
N ARG A 24 8.03 -5.85 10.25
CA ARG A 24 6.97 -6.70 10.83
C ARG A 24 6.81 -6.48 12.31
N LEU A 25 7.92 -6.40 13.07
CA LEU A 25 7.90 -6.08 14.49
C LEU A 25 7.32 -4.70 14.76
N ALA A 26 7.77 -3.70 14.02
CA ALA A 26 7.25 -2.34 14.11
C ALA A 26 5.75 -2.27 13.74
N GLY A 27 5.32 -3.01 12.72
CA GLY A 27 3.92 -3.11 12.32
C GLY A 27 3.05 -3.80 13.39
N LEU A 28 3.57 -4.84 14.04
CA LEU A 28 2.88 -5.51 15.15
C LEU A 28 2.73 -4.57 16.35
N GLY A 29 3.80 -3.85 16.72
CA GLY A 29 3.75 -2.84 17.79
C GLY A 29 2.73 -1.74 17.51
N LEU A 30 2.67 -1.25 16.27
CA LEU A 30 1.67 -0.27 15.86
C LEU A 30 0.24 -0.81 15.99
N ARG A 31 0.00 -2.07 15.59
CA ARG A 31 -1.32 -2.72 15.71
C ARG A 31 -1.76 -2.88 17.17
N ILE A 32 -0.84 -3.27 18.06
CA ILE A 32 -1.12 -3.37 19.50
C ILE A 32 -1.48 -1.98 20.04
N GLY A 33 -0.72 -0.95 19.69
CA GLY A 33 -1.02 0.42 20.08
C GLY A 33 -2.37 0.91 19.57
N LEU A 34 -2.72 0.62 18.31
CA LEU A 34 -4.02 0.94 17.73
C LEU A 34 -5.16 0.20 18.42
N ALA A 35 -4.98 -1.10 18.71
CA ALA A 35 -5.98 -1.91 19.40
C ALA A 35 -6.31 -1.35 20.78
N ASN A 36 -5.29 -0.97 21.54
CA ASN A 36 -5.46 -0.37 22.85
C ASN A 36 -6.13 1.03 22.78
N ALA A 37 -5.83 1.81 21.75
CA ALA A 37 -6.35 3.16 21.61
C ALA A 37 -7.77 3.21 21.02
N LEU A 38 -8.08 2.36 20.03
CA LEU A 38 -9.37 2.35 19.34
C LEU A 38 -10.41 1.46 20.02
N GLY A 39 -9.97 0.48 20.83
CA GLY A 39 -10.85 -0.55 21.37
C GLY A 39 -11.32 -1.56 20.32
N GLY A 40 -12.15 -2.54 20.72
CA GLY A 40 -12.59 -3.62 19.81
C GLY A 40 -13.47 -3.11 18.67
N GLU A 41 -14.46 -2.27 18.95
CA GLU A 41 -15.37 -1.69 17.95
C GLU A 41 -14.62 -0.82 16.93
N GLY A 42 -13.75 0.10 17.43
CA GLY A 42 -12.95 0.96 16.56
C GLY A 42 -11.96 0.18 15.71
N MET A 43 -11.38 -0.90 16.24
CA MET A 43 -10.51 -1.78 15.50
C MET A 43 -11.26 -2.57 14.41
N GLY A 44 -12.51 -2.98 14.70
CA GLY A 44 -13.39 -3.59 13.71
C GLY A 44 -13.69 -2.65 12.54
N LEU A 45 -14.07 -1.40 12.85
CA LEU A 45 -14.30 -0.37 11.84
C LEU A 45 -13.03 -0.11 11.00
N TYR A 46 -11.88 0.01 11.65
CA TYR A 46 -10.58 0.18 10.98
C TYR A 46 -10.28 -0.97 10.01
N GLN A 47 -10.49 -2.21 10.40
CA GLN A 47 -10.27 -3.38 9.53
C GLN A 47 -11.22 -3.41 8.34
N LEU A 48 -12.49 -3.03 8.52
CA LEU A 48 -13.45 -2.92 7.43
C LEU A 48 -13.04 -1.84 6.41
N VAL A 49 -12.62 -0.67 6.89
CA VAL A 49 -12.12 0.40 6.01
C VAL A 49 -10.87 -0.05 5.27
N LEU A 50 -9.94 -0.74 5.94
CA LEU A 50 -8.75 -1.30 5.31
C LEU A 50 -9.06 -2.35 4.24
N ALA A 51 -10.13 -3.14 4.41
CA ALA A 51 -10.54 -4.11 3.40
C ALA A 51 -10.98 -3.43 2.09
N VAL A 52 -11.81 -2.38 2.19
CA VAL A 52 -12.21 -1.57 1.03
C VAL A 52 -11.01 -0.83 0.42
N TYR A 53 -10.22 -0.18 1.28
CA TYR A 53 -9.01 0.52 0.83
C TYR A 53 -8.05 -0.41 0.10
N GLY A 54 -7.85 -1.65 0.60
CA GLY A 54 -7.00 -2.68 -0.01
C GLY A 54 -7.42 -3.05 -1.43
N LEU A 55 -8.72 -3.06 -1.74
CA LEU A 55 -9.23 -3.25 -3.10
C LEU A 55 -8.76 -2.13 -4.02
N PHE A 56 -8.92 -0.86 -3.61
CA PHE A 56 -8.48 0.28 -4.40
C PHE A 56 -6.96 0.39 -4.50
N VAL A 57 -6.22 0.01 -3.45
CA VAL A 57 -4.76 -0.13 -3.50
C VAL A 57 -4.36 -1.16 -4.56
N THR A 58 -5.03 -2.30 -4.61
CA THR A 58 -4.78 -3.32 -5.63
C THR A 58 -5.04 -2.75 -7.03
N LEU A 59 -6.18 -2.09 -7.25
CA LEU A 59 -6.49 -1.43 -8.52
C LEU A 59 -5.46 -0.37 -8.94
N ALA A 60 -4.87 0.33 -7.98
CA ALA A 60 -3.89 1.38 -8.24
C ALA A 60 -2.47 0.86 -8.48
N THR A 61 -2.08 -0.26 -7.87
CA THR A 61 -0.67 -0.69 -7.77
C THR A 61 -0.37 -2.07 -8.33
N ALA A 62 -1.39 -2.95 -8.46
CA ALA A 62 -1.19 -4.31 -8.94
C ALA A 62 -0.62 -4.29 -10.36
N GLY A 63 0.16 -5.27 -10.73
CA GLY A 63 0.75 -5.35 -12.06
C GLY A 63 1.79 -4.28 -12.41
N ILE A 64 1.59 -3.02 -11.99
CA ILE A 64 2.48 -1.90 -12.33
C ILE A 64 3.92 -2.13 -11.86
N SER A 65 4.12 -2.61 -10.63
CA SER A 65 5.46 -2.88 -10.09
C SER A 65 6.15 -4.03 -10.86
N VAL A 66 5.40 -5.06 -11.23
CA VAL A 66 5.90 -6.19 -12.03
C VAL A 66 6.23 -5.74 -13.45
N ALA A 67 5.31 -5.02 -14.09
CA ALA A 67 5.53 -4.46 -15.42
C ALA A 67 6.73 -3.50 -15.45
N ALA A 68 6.85 -2.63 -14.44
CA ALA A 68 7.98 -1.71 -14.32
C ALA A 68 9.30 -2.47 -14.17
N THR A 69 9.37 -3.48 -13.32
CA THR A 69 10.59 -4.28 -13.14
C THR A 69 10.99 -4.98 -14.44
N ARG A 70 10.05 -5.64 -15.10
CA ARG A 70 10.32 -6.39 -16.34
C ARG A 70 10.71 -5.48 -17.49
N LEU A 71 9.87 -4.50 -17.82
CA LEU A 71 10.09 -3.62 -18.96
C LEU A 71 11.34 -2.74 -18.79
N LEU A 72 11.57 -2.23 -17.57
CA LEU A 72 12.76 -1.44 -17.32
C LEU A 72 14.04 -2.29 -17.35
N THR A 73 13.99 -3.56 -16.93
CA THR A 73 15.14 -4.47 -17.06
C THR A 73 15.48 -4.71 -18.53
N GLU A 74 14.47 -4.94 -19.37
CA GLU A 74 14.64 -5.12 -20.82
C GLU A 74 15.21 -3.87 -21.49
N GLU A 75 14.61 -2.70 -21.23
CA GLU A 75 15.04 -1.45 -21.85
C GLU A 75 16.39 -0.94 -21.37
N LEU A 76 16.72 -1.14 -20.08
CA LEU A 76 18.06 -0.81 -19.54
C LEU A 76 19.18 -1.65 -20.17
N SER A 77 18.88 -2.86 -20.65
CA SER A 77 19.82 -3.69 -21.36
C SER A 77 20.02 -3.27 -22.84
N ARG A 78 19.05 -2.57 -23.42
CA ARG A 78 19.08 -2.11 -24.82
C ARG A 78 19.68 -0.70 -24.96
N ASP A 79 18.99 0.30 -24.42
CA ASP A 79 19.42 1.70 -24.50
C ASP A 79 18.88 2.54 -23.33
N ALA A 80 19.74 3.41 -22.82
CA ALA A 80 19.41 4.30 -21.72
C ALA A 80 18.34 5.36 -22.07
N ALA A 81 18.25 5.77 -23.35
CA ALA A 81 17.23 6.73 -23.79
C ALA A 81 15.83 6.08 -23.81
N SER A 82 15.71 4.86 -24.30
CA SER A 82 14.49 4.05 -24.26
C SER A 82 14.04 3.75 -22.85
N ALA A 83 14.96 3.36 -21.97
CA ALA A 83 14.67 3.10 -20.55
C ALA A 83 14.14 4.36 -19.84
N ARG A 84 14.68 5.54 -20.14
CA ARG A 84 14.18 6.82 -19.62
C ARG A 84 12.76 7.12 -20.12
N GLY A 85 12.49 6.86 -21.39
CA GLY A 85 11.17 7.03 -22.00
C GLY A 85 10.14 6.10 -21.36
N MET A 86 10.51 4.83 -21.19
CA MET A 86 9.68 3.82 -20.52
C MET A 86 9.37 4.20 -19.06
N LEU A 87 10.37 4.62 -18.29
CA LEU A 87 10.17 5.07 -16.89
C LEU A 87 9.17 6.23 -16.81
N ARG A 88 9.28 7.22 -17.69
CA ARG A 88 8.34 8.35 -17.73
C ARG A 88 6.91 7.92 -18.02
N ARG A 89 6.72 6.98 -18.95
CA ARG A 89 5.39 6.44 -19.26
C ARG A 89 4.81 5.65 -18.11
N LEU A 90 5.61 4.79 -17.48
CA LEU A 90 5.18 4.04 -16.31
C LEU A 90 4.79 4.94 -15.15
N LEU A 91 5.55 6.02 -14.91
CA LEU A 91 5.22 7.02 -13.88
C LEU A 91 3.92 7.76 -14.20
N ALA A 92 3.72 8.16 -15.46
CA ALA A 92 2.48 8.83 -15.88
C ALA A 92 1.26 7.90 -15.75
N LEU A 93 1.42 6.63 -16.13
CA LEU A 93 0.38 5.61 -16.01
C LEU A 93 0.07 5.29 -14.54
N GLY A 94 1.10 5.09 -13.72
CA GLY A 94 0.93 4.87 -12.29
C GLY A 94 0.24 6.03 -11.60
N ALA A 95 0.66 7.26 -11.89
CA ALA A 95 0.00 8.45 -11.37
C ALA A 95 -1.46 8.54 -11.82
N GLY A 96 -1.73 8.27 -13.12
CA GLY A 96 -3.08 8.28 -13.68
C GLY A 96 -4.01 7.24 -13.01
N LEU A 97 -3.54 5.99 -12.89
CA LEU A 97 -4.30 4.93 -12.21
C LEU A 97 -4.50 5.24 -10.72
N GLY A 98 -3.48 5.77 -10.06
CA GLY A 98 -3.58 6.19 -8.66
C GLY A 98 -4.60 7.30 -8.44
N VAL A 99 -4.62 8.32 -9.32
CA VAL A 99 -5.61 9.40 -9.27
C VAL A 99 -7.01 8.88 -9.61
N LEU A 100 -7.15 7.98 -10.58
CA LEU A 100 -8.42 7.35 -10.91
C LEU A 100 -8.96 6.53 -9.73
N ALA A 101 -8.12 5.71 -9.11
CA ALA A 101 -8.50 4.93 -7.94
C ALA A 101 -8.87 5.84 -6.75
N MET A 102 -8.14 6.94 -6.54
CA MET A 102 -8.46 7.96 -5.54
C MET A 102 -9.84 8.58 -5.80
N ALA A 103 -10.10 9.01 -7.02
CA ALA A 103 -11.39 9.61 -7.39
C ALA A 103 -12.53 8.60 -7.22
N ALA A 104 -12.33 7.36 -7.66
CA ALA A 104 -13.32 6.28 -7.50
C ALA A 104 -13.58 5.97 -6.02
N GLN A 105 -12.54 5.79 -5.20
CA GLN A 105 -12.72 5.53 -3.77
C GLN A 105 -13.39 6.71 -3.05
N ALA A 106 -12.93 7.94 -3.30
CA ALA A 106 -13.50 9.13 -2.65
C ALA A 106 -14.97 9.35 -3.07
N GLY A 107 -15.29 9.14 -4.36
CA GLY A 107 -16.67 9.25 -4.88
C GLY A 107 -17.59 8.16 -4.34
N LEU A 108 -17.09 6.92 -4.25
CA LEU A 108 -17.86 5.78 -3.75
C LEU A 108 -17.86 5.68 -2.22
N ALA A 109 -17.06 6.48 -1.50
CA ALA A 109 -16.90 6.39 -0.05
C ALA A 109 -18.24 6.45 0.72
N GLY A 110 -19.14 7.33 0.34
CA GLY A 110 -20.46 7.45 0.96
C GLY A 110 -21.35 6.23 0.72
N LEU A 111 -21.35 5.70 -0.50
CA LEU A 111 -22.08 4.48 -0.87
C LEU A 111 -21.49 3.26 -0.16
N ALA A 112 -20.16 3.13 -0.18
CA ALA A 112 -19.45 2.04 0.48
C ALA A 112 -19.70 2.05 2.00
N ALA A 113 -19.63 3.21 2.64
CA ALA A 113 -19.92 3.36 4.07
C ALA A 113 -21.34 2.95 4.41
N LYS A 114 -22.33 3.37 3.63
CA LYS A 114 -23.75 3.11 3.89
C LYS A 114 -24.17 1.69 3.54
N TRP A 115 -23.81 1.22 2.35
CA TRP A 115 -24.32 -0.05 1.80
C TRP A 115 -23.41 -1.26 2.08
N TRP A 116 -22.09 -1.04 2.08
CA TRP A 116 -21.13 -2.13 2.25
C TRP A 116 -20.69 -2.29 3.71
N LEU A 117 -20.26 -1.19 4.33
CA LEU A 117 -19.81 -1.23 5.72
C LEU A 117 -20.98 -1.06 6.70
N GLY A 118 -22.07 -0.43 6.25
CA GLY A 118 -23.26 -0.09 7.05
C GLY A 118 -22.97 0.84 8.23
N ASP A 119 -21.85 1.54 8.21
CA ASP A 119 -21.45 2.54 9.20
C ASP A 119 -21.01 3.82 8.50
N VAL A 120 -21.82 4.85 8.60
CA VAL A 120 -21.58 6.15 7.95
C VAL A 120 -20.28 6.81 8.45
N ARG A 121 -19.84 6.49 9.66
CA ARG A 121 -18.59 6.99 10.26
C ARG A 121 -17.35 6.60 9.43
N ALA A 122 -17.43 5.50 8.67
CA ALA A 122 -16.35 5.04 7.80
C ALA A 122 -16.12 5.93 6.57
N ALA A 123 -17.10 6.76 6.17
CA ALA A 123 -16.98 7.57 4.94
C ALA A 123 -15.82 8.57 4.99
N GLY A 124 -15.61 9.23 6.13
CA GLY A 124 -14.48 10.14 6.34
C GLY A 124 -13.14 9.42 6.23
N ALA A 125 -13.04 8.27 6.85
CA ALA A 125 -11.85 7.41 6.84
C ALA A 125 -11.51 6.93 5.41
N LEU A 126 -12.51 6.51 4.63
CA LEU A 126 -12.34 6.12 3.23
C LEU A 126 -11.90 7.27 2.34
N ARG A 127 -12.46 8.48 2.52
CA ARG A 127 -12.05 9.66 1.74
C ARG A 127 -10.62 10.08 2.05
N LEU A 128 -10.25 10.07 3.32
CA LEU A 128 -8.91 10.51 3.72
C LEU A 128 -7.83 9.49 3.32
N SER A 129 -8.12 8.18 3.44
CA SER A 129 -7.22 7.13 2.97
C SER A 129 -7.02 7.15 1.45
N ALA A 130 -8.03 7.57 0.68
CA ALA A 130 -7.92 7.67 -0.78
C ALA A 130 -6.77 8.57 -1.24
N LEU A 131 -6.42 9.61 -0.46
CA LEU A 131 -5.28 10.50 -0.77
C LEU A 131 -3.93 9.77 -0.82
N GLY A 132 -3.80 8.60 -0.21
CA GLY A 132 -2.61 7.77 -0.27
C GLY A 132 -2.42 7.06 -1.62
N LEU A 133 -3.48 6.79 -2.37
CA LEU A 133 -3.44 5.95 -3.57
C LEU A 133 -2.50 6.44 -4.69
N PRO A 134 -2.49 7.74 -5.06
CA PRO A 134 -1.56 8.23 -6.07
C PRO A 134 -0.09 8.04 -5.67
N TRP A 135 0.22 8.28 -4.38
CA TRP A 135 1.57 8.12 -3.86
C TRP A 135 2.01 6.67 -3.86
N MET A 136 1.12 5.74 -3.48
CA MET A 136 1.39 4.30 -3.53
C MET A 136 1.63 3.82 -4.97
N ALA A 137 0.82 4.25 -5.93
CA ALA A 137 0.96 3.87 -7.33
C ALA A 137 2.29 4.34 -7.93
N VAL A 138 2.67 5.60 -7.68
CA VAL A 138 3.97 6.13 -8.11
C VAL A 138 5.12 5.39 -7.41
N SER A 139 5.01 5.16 -6.11
CA SER A 139 6.01 4.38 -5.35
C SER A 139 6.18 2.97 -5.91
N ALA A 140 5.10 2.31 -6.35
CA ALA A 140 5.17 0.97 -6.95
C ALA A 140 6.02 0.96 -8.23
N VAL A 141 5.91 1.98 -9.09
CA VAL A 141 6.76 2.16 -10.28
C VAL A 141 8.22 2.37 -9.89
N LEU A 142 8.46 3.25 -8.92
CA LEU A 142 9.82 3.57 -8.46
C LEU A 142 10.50 2.36 -7.82
N ARG A 143 9.76 1.58 -7.03
CA ARG A 143 10.24 0.29 -6.48
C ARG A 143 10.64 -0.66 -7.61
N GLY A 144 9.80 -0.78 -8.66
CA GLY A 144 10.10 -1.57 -9.84
C GLY A 144 11.38 -1.12 -10.57
N PHE A 145 11.61 0.20 -10.68
CA PHE A 145 12.84 0.75 -11.25
C PHE A 145 14.10 0.33 -10.45
N PHE A 146 14.07 0.43 -9.12
CA PHE A 146 15.20 0.02 -8.30
C PHE A 146 15.43 -1.49 -8.31
N LEU A 147 14.35 -2.29 -8.37
CA LEU A 147 14.46 -3.75 -8.56
C LEU A 147 15.09 -4.10 -9.90
N ALA A 148 14.69 -3.45 -11.00
CA ALA A 148 15.29 -3.61 -12.32
C ALA A 148 16.80 -3.29 -12.30
N ARG A 149 17.20 -2.34 -11.47
CA ARG A 149 18.61 -1.95 -11.24
C ARG A 149 19.34 -2.87 -10.24
N ARG A 150 18.66 -3.85 -9.65
CA ARG A 150 19.21 -4.70 -8.57
C ARG A 150 19.72 -3.89 -7.36
N ARG A 151 19.13 -2.73 -7.11
CA ARG A 151 19.45 -1.85 -5.97
C ARG A 151 18.34 -1.90 -4.96
N VAL A 152 18.54 -2.63 -3.89
CA VAL A 152 17.53 -2.85 -2.83
C VAL A 152 17.55 -1.75 -1.77
N GLY A 153 18.71 -1.14 -1.53
CA GLY A 153 18.90 -0.14 -0.46
C GLY A 153 17.85 0.99 -0.44
N PRO A 154 17.59 1.68 -1.57
CA PRO A 154 16.57 2.73 -1.62
C PRO A 154 15.17 2.25 -1.26
N ASN A 155 14.80 1.00 -1.65
CA ASN A 155 13.51 0.40 -1.31
C ASN A 155 13.39 0.19 0.21
N VAL A 156 14.42 -0.39 0.81
CA VAL A 156 14.47 -0.61 2.28
C VAL A 156 14.45 0.71 3.03
N ALA A 157 15.26 1.69 2.63
CA ALA A 157 15.32 2.99 3.29
C ALA A 157 13.96 3.73 3.24
N SER A 158 13.27 3.69 2.10
CA SER A 158 11.96 4.32 1.97
C SER A 158 10.89 3.62 2.83
N GLN A 159 10.91 2.28 2.92
CA GLN A 159 9.98 1.52 3.75
C GLN A 159 10.21 1.76 5.25
N LEU A 160 11.47 1.81 5.69
CA LEU A 160 11.80 2.14 7.08
C LEU A 160 11.36 3.57 7.44
N ALA A 161 11.64 4.54 6.56
CA ALA A 161 11.19 5.92 6.75
C ALA A 161 9.65 6.02 6.78
N GLU A 162 8.96 5.34 5.86
CA GLU A 162 7.50 5.25 5.84
C GLU A 162 6.96 4.73 7.16
N GLN A 163 7.50 3.61 7.66
CA GLN A 163 7.04 3.00 8.91
C GLN A 163 7.31 3.90 10.11
N THR A 164 8.46 4.57 10.16
CA THR A 164 8.80 5.50 11.24
C THR A 164 7.85 6.70 11.25
N VAL A 165 7.61 7.30 10.08
CA VAL A 165 6.66 8.41 9.94
C VAL A 165 5.24 7.96 10.26
N ARG A 166 4.83 6.77 9.83
CA ARG A 166 3.51 6.20 10.12
C ARG A 166 3.30 6.06 11.63
N ILE A 167 4.26 5.44 12.34
CA ILE A 167 4.17 5.27 13.79
C ILE A 167 4.09 6.63 14.49
N GLY A 168 4.97 7.56 14.14
CA GLY A 168 4.97 8.90 14.74
C GLY A 168 3.68 9.69 14.46
N ALA A 169 3.21 9.69 13.21
CA ALA A 169 2.00 10.40 12.82
C ALA A 169 0.73 9.79 13.45
N VAL A 170 0.64 8.45 13.52
CA VAL A 170 -0.47 7.76 14.18
C VAL A 170 -0.45 8.03 15.68
N ALA A 171 0.71 7.94 16.33
CA ALA A 171 0.84 8.26 17.74
C ALA A 171 0.43 9.72 18.03
N ALA A 172 0.90 10.67 17.22
CA ALA A 172 0.51 12.08 17.34
C ALA A 172 -1.00 12.29 17.13
N ALA A 173 -1.60 11.62 16.13
CA ALA A 173 -3.04 11.69 15.88
C ALA A 173 -3.86 11.17 17.07
N LEU A 174 -3.46 10.04 17.65
CA LEU A 174 -4.14 9.46 18.81
C LEU A 174 -3.95 10.31 20.07
N TYR A 175 -2.76 10.87 20.27
CA TYR A 175 -2.49 11.76 21.40
C TYR A 175 -3.26 13.07 21.31
N ALA A 176 -3.47 13.61 20.11
CA ALA A 176 -4.22 14.84 19.88
C ALA A 176 -5.75 14.67 20.00
N THR A 177 -6.27 13.44 20.14
CA THR A 177 -7.70 13.15 20.12
C THR A 177 -8.20 12.32 21.30
N PRO A 178 -7.87 12.70 22.55
CA PRO A 178 -8.41 12.01 23.71
C PRO A 178 -9.94 12.22 23.77
N GLY A 179 -10.70 11.12 23.95
CA GLY A 179 -12.17 11.20 24.12
C GLY A 179 -13.00 11.40 22.86
N ARG A 180 -12.40 11.45 21.66
CA ARG A 180 -13.16 11.49 20.40
C ARG A 180 -13.76 10.14 20.03
N ASP A 181 -14.80 10.18 19.19
CA ASP A 181 -15.46 8.98 18.67
C ASP A 181 -14.49 8.07 17.87
N ALA A 182 -14.77 6.76 17.89
CA ALA A 182 -13.96 5.75 17.19
C ALA A 182 -13.84 6.02 15.68
N GLY A 183 -14.89 6.56 15.04
CA GLY A 183 -14.87 6.94 13.64
C GLY A 183 -13.91 8.09 13.32
N GLU A 184 -13.88 9.13 14.16
CA GLU A 184 -12.94 10.25 14.00
C GLU A 184 -11.50 9.82 14.20
N ARG A 185 -11.23 9.00 15.22
CA ARG A 185 -9.90 8.42 15.46
C ARG A 185 -9.45 7.55 14.30
N CYS A 186 -10.32 6.68 13.77
CA CYS A 186 -10.04 5.87 12.60
C CYS A 186 -9.71 6.75 11.38
N THR A 187 -10.44 7.83 11.17
CA THR A 187 -10.22 8.79 10.08
C THR A 187 -8.83 9.43 10.18
N LEU A 188 -8.43 9.88 11.36
CA LEU A 188 -7.12 10.50 11.57
C LEU A 188 -5.96 9.50 11.43
N VAL A 189 -6.12 8.29 11.92
CA VAL A 189 -5.13 7.20 11.75
C VAL A 189 -4.89 6.89 10.28
N LEU A 190 -5.95 6.84 9.47
CA LEU A 190 -5.83 6.59 8.03
C LEU A 190 -5.25 7.81 7.28
N GLY A 191 -5.54 9.03 7.74
CA GLY A 191 -4.88 10.23 7.25
C GLY A 191 -3.38 10.25 7.54
N ALA A 192 -2.98 9.85 8.74
CA ALA A 192 -1.58 9.67 9.10
C ALA A 192 -0.87 8.62 8.23
N THR A 193 -1.58 7.54 7.89
CA THR A 193 -1.09 6.53 6.96
C THR A 193 -0.89 7.13 5.56
N ALA A 194 -1.85 7.87 5.02
CA ALA A 194 -1.72 8.53 3.72
C ALA A 194 -0.53 9.53 3.69
N LEU A 195 -0.29 10.25 4.79
CA LEU A 195 0.88 11.11 4.93
C LEU A 195 2.19 10.32 4.86
N SER A 196 2.27 9.18 5.53
CA SER A 196 3.47 8.32 5.49
C SER A 196 3.79 7.81 4.09
N GLU A 197 2.75 7.49 3.30
CA GLU A 197 2.89 7.10 1.89
C GLU A 197 3.45 8.25 1.03
N ALA A 198 2.99 9.48 1.25
CA ALA A 198 3.51 10.65 0.55
C ALA A 198 5.00 10.91 0.86
N VAL A 199 5.41 10.74 2.11
CA VAL A 199 6.83 10.85 2.52
C VAL A 199 7.66 9.75 1.87
N SER A 200 7.21 8.50 1.90
CA SER A 200 7.88 7.37 1.26
C SER A 200 8.07 7.61 -0.25
N CYS A 201 7.00 8.05 -0.94
CA CYS A 201 7.05 8.36 -2.37
C CYS A 201 8.05 9.49 -2.66
N THR A 202 8.07 10.53 -1.85
CA THR A 202 8.98 11.65 -2.01
C THR A 202 10.44 11.21 -1.87
N LEU A 203 10.76 10.41 -0.86
CA LEU A 203 12.09 9.85 -0.68
C LEU A 203 12.50 8.97 -1.86
N MET A 204 11.61 8.09 -2.31
CA MET A 204 11.85 7.25 -3.49
C MET A 204 12.10 8.09 -4.75
N ALA A 205 11.33 9.17 -4.94
CA ALA A 205 11.51 10.07 -6.07
C ALA A 205 12.85 10.81 -6.02
N LEU A 206 13.31 11.21 -4.83
CA LEU A 206 14.62 11.82 -4.63
C LEU A 206 15.75 10.85 -4.96
N PHE A 207 15.69 9.61 -4.46
CA PHE A 207 16.65 8.56 -4.81
C PHE A 207 16.64 8.27 -6.32
N CYS A 208 15.44 8.18 -6.92
CA CYS A 208 15.29 7.96 -8.35
C CYS A 208 15.89 9.10 -9.18
N ARG A 209 15.69 10.36 -8.79
CA ARG A 209 16.30 11.52 -9.48
C ARG A 209 17.82 11.44 -9.49
N GLY A 210 18.43 11.09 -8.35
CA GLY A 210 19.89 10.92 -8.23
C GLY A 210 20.39 9.79 -9.13
N GLU A 211 19.73 8.65 -9.10
CA GLU A 211 20.11 7.47 -9.89
C GLU A 211 19.85 7.67 -11.39
N ALA A 212 18.74 8.29 -11.76
CA ALA A 212 18.38 8.58 -13.14
C ALA A 212 19.38 9.53 -13.82
N ARG A 213 19.93 10.52 -13.09
CA ARG A 213 20.99 11.38 -13.62
C ARG A 213 22.26 10.57 -13.93
N ARG A 214 22.61 9.60 -13.09
CA ARG A 214 23.77 8.73 -13.30
C ARG A 214 23.59 7.74 -14.44
N CYS A 215 22.36 7.18 -14.56
CA CYS A 215 22.07 6.12 -15.53
C CYS A 215 21.81 6.66 -16.94
N PHE A 216 21.08 7.76 -17.05
CA PHE A 216 20.61 8.26 -18.34
C PHE A 216 21.48 9.36 -18.93
N GLY A 217 22.48 9.89 -18.19
CA GLY A 217 23.51 10.79 -18.71
C GLY A 217 23.00 11.99 -19.51
N GLY A 218 21.79 12.51 -19.22
CA GLY A 218 21.20 13.62 -19.97
C GLY A 218 20.56 13.26 -21.32
N LYS A 219 20.62 12.01 -21.78
CA LYS A 219 20.01 11.57 -23.05
C LYS A 219 18.51 11.91 -23.07
N ARG A 220 18.02 12.40 -24.20
CA ARG A 220 16.57 12.65 -24.41
C ARG A 220 15.81 11.33 -24.29
N ALA A 221 14.66 11.38 -23.61
CA ALA A 221 13.80 10.22 -23.50
C ALA A 221 13.23 9.85 -24.88
N GLN A 222 13.51 8.66 -25.34
CA GLN A 222 12.90 8.09 -26.54
C GLN A 222 11.89 7.04 -26.08
N THR A 223 10.71 7.09 -26.64
CA THR A 223 9.68 6.13 -26.27
C THR A 223 9.67 5.02 -27.31
N PRO A 224 9.87 3.75 -26.92
CA PRO A 224 9.75 2.63 -27.86
C PRO A 224 8.35 2.61 -28.48
N PRO A 225 8.21 2.42 -29.80
CA PRO A 225 6.93 2.49 -30.51
C PRO A 225 5.91 1.47 -29.97
N GLU A 226 6.36 0.31 -29.52
CA GLU A 226 5.51 -0.76 -28.97
C GLU A 226 5.35 -0.73 -27.43
N ALA A 227 5.86 0.30 -26.76
CA ALA A 227 5.89 0.34 -25.31
C ALA A 227 4.50 0.19 -24.66
N SER A 228 3.49 0.83 -25.27
CA SER A 228 2.12 0.78 -24.74
C SER A 228 1.50 -0.61 -24.88
N ARG A 229 1.70 -1.28 -26.02
CA ARG A 229 1.17 -2.62 -26.26
C ARG A 229 1.79 -3.63 -25.29
N ARG A 230 3.12 -3.67 -25.21
CA ARG A 230 3.86 -4.56 -24.28
C ARG A 230 3.45 -4.34 -22.83
N LEU A 231 3.15 -3.09 -22.46
CA LEU A 231 2.74 -2.76 -21.10
C LEU A 231 1.35 -3.35 -20.79
N TRP A 232 0.39 -3.22 -21.70
CA TRP A 232 -0.96 -3.78 -21.54
C TRP A 232 -0.95 -5.32 -21.60
N ASP A 233 -0.11 -5.94 -22.42
CA ASP A 233 0.04 -7.39 -22.50
C ASP A 233 0.54 -8.01 -21.18
N ILE A 234 1.29 -7.24 -20.37
CA ILE A 234 1.76 -7.68 -19.04
C ILE A 234 0.75 -7.30 -17.95
N LEU A 235 0.23 -6.07 -18.01
CA LEU A 235 -0.68 -5.56 -16.97
C LEU A 235 -1.96 -6.37 -16.89
N TRP A 236 -2.63 -6.61 -18.02
CA TRP A 236 -3.97 -7.19 -18.03
C TRP A 236 -4.06 -8.57 -17.34
N PRO A 237 -3.21 -9.58 -17.66
CA PRO A 237 -3.31 -10.87 -17.00
C PRO A 237 -2.89 -10.85 -15.53
N VAL A 238 -1.92 -10.01 -15.17
CA VAL A 238 -1.46 -9.89 -13.77
C VAL A 238 -2.50 -9.15 -12.92
N GLU A 239 -3.10 -8.11 -13.48
CA GLU A 239 -4.10 -7.28 -12.81
C GLU A 239 -5.39 -8.05 -12.54
N GLY A 240 -5.91 -8.76 -13.53
CA GLY A 240 -7.19 -9.48 -13.43
C GLY A 240 -7.22 -10.47 -12.28
N GLY A 241 -6.18 -11.30 -12.13
CA GLY A 241 -6.08 -12.27 -11.03
C GLY A 241 -5.98 -11.59 -9.65
N ARG A 242 -5.21 -10.52 -9.54
CA ARG A 242 -5.02 -9.79 -8.27
C ARG A 242 -6.26 -9.01 -7.85
N VAL A 243 -6.93 -8.36 -8.80
CA VAL A 243 -8.20 -7.65 -8.54
C VAL A 243 -9.27 -8.63 -8.10
N LEU A 244 -9.41 -9.77 -8.77
CA LEU A 244 -10.36 -10.80 -8.36
C LEU A 244 -10.09 -11.32 -6.95
N ALA A 245 -8.83 -11.66 -6.66
CA ALA A 245 -8.43 -12.10 -5.32
C ALA A 245 -8.70 -11.03 -4.26
N SER A 246 -8.40 -9.76 -4.55
CA SER A 246 -8.66 -8.64 -3.65
C SER A 246 -10.15 -8.38 -3.44
N ALA A 247 -10.97 -8.51 -4.49
CA ALA A 247 -12.42 -8.38 -4.40
C ALA A 247 -13.03 -9.49 -3.53
N LEU A 248 -12.59 -10.74 -3.73
CA LEU A 248 -13.03 -11.89 -2.91
C LEU A 248 -12.63 -11.69 -1.44
N HIS A 249 -11.40 -11.25 -1.17
CA HIS A 249 -10.95 -10.96 0.19
C HIS A 249 -11.73 -9.80 0.82
N THR A 250 -12.08 -8.77 0.05
CA THR A 250 -12.92 -7.67 0.53
C THR A 250 -14.33 -8.17 0.85
N ALA A 251 -14.91 -9.00 -0.02
CA ALA A 251 -16.22 -9.62 0.22
C ALA A 251 -16.21 -10.50 1.48
N GLU A 252 -15.19 -11.34 1.67
CA GLU A 252 -15.01 -12.12 2.89
C GLU A 252 -15.00 -11.25 4.14
N ASN A 253 -14.20 -10.16 4.13
CA ASN A 253 -14.10 -9.23 5.26
C ASN A 253 -15.41 -8.52 5.58
N MET A 254 -16.30 -8.34 4.62
CA MET A 254 -17.62 -7.74 4.82
C MET A 254 -18.67 -8.77 5.28
N LEU A 255 -18.61 -9.98 4.74
CA LEU A 255 -19.56 -11.04 5.08
C LEU A 255 -19.42 -11.51 6.52
N VAL A 256 -18.19 -11.63 7.03
CA VAL A 256 -17.95 -12.11 8.41
C VAL A 256 -18.70 -11.29 9.45
N PRO A 257 -18.51 -9.95 9.57
CA PRO A 257 -19.25 -9.16 10.55
C PRO A 257 -20.75 -9.08 10.23
N ALA A 258 -21.15 -9.14 8.97
CA ALA A 258 -22.58 -9.16 8.59
C ALA A 258 -23.29 -10.44 9.07
N CYS A 259 -22.68 -11.60 8.86
CA CYS A 259 -23.20 -12.88 9.37
C CYS A 259 -23.19 -12.92 10.89
N LEU A 260 -22.13 -12.40 11.52
CA LEU A 260 -22.03 -12.35 12.97
C LEU A 260 -23.12 -11.45 13.60
N ALA A 261 -23.44 -10.33 12.94
CA ALA A 261 -24.49 -9.42 13.37
C ALA A 261 -25.90 -10.06 13.31
N VAL A 262 -26.14 -10.96 12.35
CA VAL A 262 -27.39 -11.74 12.26
C VAL A 262 -27.48 -12.77 13.38
N TYR A 263 -26.37 -13.39 13.75
CA TYR A 263 -26.31 -14.40 14.81
C TYR A 263 -26.45 -13.78 16.19
N LEU A 264 -25.84 -12.63 16.43
CA LEU A 264 -25.90 -11.88 17.68
C LEU A 264 -27.21 -11.06 17.73
N THR A 265 -28.36 -11.72 17.80
CA THR A 265 -29.68 -11.08 17.86
C THR A 265 -29.90 -10.36 19.20
N GLY A 266 -29.89 -9.02 19.20
CA GLY A 266 -30.16 -8.17 20.36
C GLY A 266 -29.89 -6.69 20.10
N ALA A 267 -30.34 -5.81 21.01
CA ALA A 267 -30.00 -4.40 20.98
C ALA A 267 -28.48 -4.23 21.14
N GLY A 268 -27.78 -3.96 20.05
CA GLY A 268 -26.31 -3.88 20.01
C GLY A 268 -25.60 -4.95 19.20
N GLY A 269 -26.32 -5.89 18.57
CA GLY A 269 -25.73 -7.02 17.82
C GLY A 269 -24.67 -6.63 16.78
N ARG A 270 -24.83 -5.46 16.16
CA ARG A 270 -23.87 -4.94 15.18
C ARG A 270 -22.57 -4.42 15.84
N ALA A 271 -22.67 -3.68 16.94
CA ALA A 271 -21.51 -3.20 17.67
C ALA A 271 -20.72 -4.39 18.24
N ALA A 272 -21.40 -5.37 18.83
CA ALA A 272 -20.79 -6.60 19.31
C ALA A 272 -20.13 -7.43 18.18
N ALA A 273 -20.76 -7.49 17.00
CA ALA A 273 -20.18 -8.15 15.84
C ALA A 273 -18.90 -7.47 15.35
N LEU A 274 -18.89 -6.13 15.30
CA LEU A 274 -17.72 -5.33 14.96
C LEU A 274 -16.60 -5.50 15.98
N GLU A 275 -16.95 -5.53 17.26
CA GLU A 275 -15.98 -5.74 18.34
C GLU A 275 -15.33 -7.10 18.23
N GLN A 276 -16.12 -8.18 18.10
CA GLN A 276 -15.58 -9.54 17.92
C GLN A 276 -14.73 -9.67 16.65
N TYR A 277 -15.17 -9.09 15.55
CA TYR A 277 -14.40 -9.05 14.31
C TYR A 277 -13.09 -8.27 14.47
N GLY A 278 -13.12 -7.13 15.16
CA GLY A 278 -11.95 -6.31 15.47
C GLY A 278 -10.93 -7.05 16.32
N VAL A 279 -11.39 -7.73 17.37
CA VAL A 279 -10.54 -8.57 18.23
C VAL A 279 -9.93 -9.73 17.43
N LEU A 280 -10.74 -10.44 16.65
CA LEU A 280 -10.26 -11.58 15.87
C LEU A 280 -9.26 -11.15 14.79
N LYS A 281 -9.67 -10.25 13.91
CA LYS A 281 -8.89 -9.88 12.70
C LYS A 281 -7.83 -8.82 12.98
N GLY A 282 -8.09 -7.92 13.92
CA GLY A 282 -7.20 -6.84 14.28
C GLY A 282 -6.13 -7.24 15.30
N MET A 283 -6.44 -8.16 16.21
CA MET A 283 -5.58 -8.52 17.32
C MET A 283 -5.10 -9.98 17.26
N ALA A 284 -6.01 -10.96 17.25
CA ALA A 284 -5.65 -12.38 17.37
C ALA A 284 -4.93 -12.93 16.14
N LEU A 285 -5.50 -12.77 14.95
CA LEU A 285 -4.93 -13.32 13.71
C LEU A 285 -3.52 -12.79 13.40
N PRO A 286 -3.20 -11.50 13.54
CA PRO A 286 -1.83 -11.02 13.32
C PRO A 286 -0.80 -11.63 14.26
N LEU A 287 -1.18 -11.89 15.50
CA LEU A 287 -0.30 -12.55 16.47
C LEU A 287 -0.07 -14.02 16.11
N LEU A 288 -1.14 -14.73 15.71
CA LEU A 288 -1.04 -16.14 15.30
C LEU A 288 -0.26 -16.32 14.00
N THR A 289 -0.40 -15.39 13.04
CA THR A 289 0.27 -15.48 11.74
C THR A 289 1.70 -14.92 11.75
N PHE A 290 2.08 -14.19 12.81
CA PHE A 290 3.41 -13.59 12.93
C PHE A 290 4.57 -14.60 12.79
N PRO A 291 4.57 -15.77 13.46
CA PRO A 291 5.64 -16.77 13.30
C PRO A 291 5.75 -17.30 11.86
N PHE A 292 4.60 -17.56 11.21
CA PHE A 292 4.60 -18.02 9.81
C PHE A 292 5.17 -16.99 8.84
N GLY A 293 4.95 -15.72 9.12
CA GLY A 293 5.51 -14.63 8.34
C GLY A 293 7.04 -14.46 8.48
N LEU A 294 7.66 -15.01 9.53
CA LEU A 294 9.11 -15.01 9.70
C LEU A 294 9.79 -16.17 8.97
N LEU A 295 9.05 -17.25 8.66
CA LEU A 295 9.56 -18.46 8.02
C LEU A 295 9.43 -18.45 6.49
N GLY A 296 8.66 -17.54 5.91
CA GLY A 296 8.46 -17.37 4.46
C GLY A 296 9.14 -16.14 3.93
#